data_41ca6975dbef9cd75418fa0c8acb8327
#
_entry.id   41ca6975dbef9cd75418fa0c8acb8327
#
_cell.length_a   1.000
_cell.length_b   1.000
_cell.length_c   1.000
_cell.angle_alpha   90.00
_cell.angle_beta   90.00
_cell.angle_gamma   90.00
#
_symmetry.space_group_name_H-M   'P 1'
#
loop_
_entity.id
_entity.type
_entity.pdbx_description
1 polymer ?
#
loop_
_entity_poly.entity_id
_entity_poly.type
_entity_poly.pdbx_seq_one_letter_code
_entity_poly.pdbx_strand_id
1 'polypeptide(L)'
;MDKSQLIADAIDALRELGVGKDQQNDRSAMTLLALLQLKPGDDWPQATNPMLGTRAIMDWIRDYYGVDYKPNTRETIRRFTLHQFVIAKLVEENADQPDRPINSPKWNYRITKDTLNMLRHRGGSNFELILKEFLEHHESYQSLAEERKNMPKTPVTLPSGAALNLSPSGQSLLIKAMVEEMLPRFAPGCQVAYIDDTDHKHGAIDPALLDELGISLKAREKAPDVIAWDAKREWLFLMEAASTHGPVDVTRKKELHELFAEQWNKIVLVSCFPDRKTMQKYLALLAWETEAWCADTPDHMMHFNGSRFMGPYGE
;
A
#
# COMPACT_ATOMS: atom_id res chain seq x y z
N MET A 1 22.81 -26.91 5.29
CA MET A 1 23.58 -25.71 4.83
C MET A 1 23.83 -24.80 6.02
N ASP A 2 25.01 -24.11 6.09
CA ASP A 2 25.21 -23.12 7.13
C ASP A 2 24.31 -21.87 6.92
N LYS A 3 24.25 -20.99 7.93
CA LYS A 3 23.39 -19.80 7.90
C LYS A 3 23.65 -18.90 6.68
N SER A 4 24.92 -18.62 6.39
CA SER A 4 25.30 -17.68 5.34
C SER A 4 25.05 -18.28 3.95
N GLN A 5 25.33 -19.57 3.80
CA GLN A 5 25.05 -20.30 2.58
C GLN A 5 23.56 -20.37 2.28
N LEU A 6 22.72 -20.64 3.30
CA LEU A 6 21.28 -20.75 3.11
C LEU A 6 20.63 -19.39 2.75
N ILE A 7 21.13 -18.28 3.34
CA ILE A 7 20.69 -16.93 2.97
C ILE A 7 21.11 -16.62 1.52
N ALA A 8 22.35 -16.89 1.14
CA ALA A 8 22.84 -16.65 -0.22
C ALA A 8 22.04 -17.46 -1.26
N ASP A 9 21.81 -18.73 -0.96
CA ASP A 9 21.02 -19.62 -1.84
C ASP A 9 19.55 -19.20 -1.93
N ALA A 10 18.98 -18.64 -0.86
CA ALA A 10 17.64 -18.06 -0.89
C ALA A 10 17.57 -16.77 -1.73
N ILE A 11 18.63 -15.95 -1.74
CA ILE A 11 18.73 -14.80 -2.65
C ILE A 11 18.79 -15.26 -4.10
N ASP A 12 19.58 -16.31 -4.39
CA ASP A 12 19.65 -16.90 -5.72
C ASP A 12 18.30 -17.48 -6.16
N ALA A 13 17.59 -18.17 -5.26
CA ALA A 13 16.26 -18.65 -5.52
C ALA A 13 15.30 -17.50 -5.88
N LEU A 14 15.31 -16.39 -5.15
CA LEU A 14 14.49 -15.21 -5.46
C LEU A 14 14.84 -14.61 -6.85
N ARG A 15 16.13 -14.63 -7.21
CA ARG A 15 16.59 -14.16 -8.52
C ARG A 15 16.09 -15.07 -9.64
N GLU A 16 16.21 -16.38 -9.50
CA GLU A 16 15.74 -17.38 -10.46
C GLU A 16 14.23 -17.32 -10.65
N LEU A 17 13.49 -17.03 -9.59
CA LEU A 17 12.04 -16.82 -9.62
C LEU A 17 11.62 -15.47 -10.23
N GLY A 18 12.57 -14.67 -10.70
CA GLY A 18 12.30 -13.39 -11.36
C GLY A 18 11.83 -12.28 -10.41
N VAL A 19 12.06 -12.41 -9.10
CA VAL A 19 11.73 -11.35 -8.14
C VAL A 19 12.62 -10.13 -8.37
N GLY A 20 12.06 -8.93 -8.26
CA GLY A 20 12.76 -7.68 -8.56
C GLY A 20 14.06 -7.49 -7.75
N LYS A 21 15.01 -6.75 -8.30
CA LYS A 21 16.34 -6.52 -7.66
C LYS A 21 16.26 -5.99 -6.24
N ASP A 22 15.29 -5.14 -5.95
CA ASP A 22 15.09 -4.55 -4.60
C ASP A 22 14.67 -5.60 -3.55
N GLN A 23 14.20 -6.76 -3.97
CA GLN A 23 13.84 -7.89 -3.13
C GLN A 23 14.94 -8.97 -3.08
N GLN A 24 16.03 -8.85 -3.83
CA GLN A 24 17.16 -9.77 -3.81
C GLN A 24 18.17 -9.36 -2.72
N ASN A 25 17.75 -9.45 -1.45
CA ASN A 25 18.52 -9.03 -0.29
C ASN A 25 18.28 -9.94 0.92
N ASP A 26 19.12 -9.84 1.95
CA ASP A 26 19.06 -10.68 3.16
C ASP A 26 17.70 -10.66 3.85
N ARG A 27 17.04 -9.49 3.95
CA ARG A 27 15.71 -9.38 4.56
C ARG A 27 14.69 -10.24 3.82
N SER A 28 14.68 -10.17 2.50
CA SER A 28 13.74 -10.93 1.67
C SER A 28 14.07 -12.42 1.69
N ALA A 29 15.35 -12.78 1.67
CA ALA A 29 15.82 -14.16 1.80
C ALA A 29 15.38 -14.76 3.15
N MET A 30 15.64 -14.08 4.27
CA MET A 30 15.24 -14.55 5.59
C MET A 30 13.69 -14.60 5.74
N THR A 31 12.96 -13.71 5.08
CA THR A 31 11.49 -13.77 5.04
C THR A 31 11.00 -15.00 4.29
N LEU A 32 11.61 -15.33 3.15
CA LEU A 32 11.34 -16.56 2.39
C LEU A 32 11.63 -17.80 3.25
N LEU A 33 12.81 -17.84 3.88
CA LEU A 33 13.22 -18.96 4.74
C LEU A 33 12.30 -19.13 5.97
N ALA A 34 11.83 -18.04 6.55
CA ALA A 34 10.85 -18.08 7.63
C ALA A 34 9.51 -18.68 7.17
N LEU A 35 9.01 -18.29 6.00
CA LEU A 35 7.80 -18.86 5.41
C LEU A 35 7.94 -20.34 5.07
N LEU A 36 9.15 -20.78 4.73
CA LEU A 36 9.48 -22.18 4.45
C LEU A 36 9.88 -22.96 5.71
N GLN A 37 10.07 -22.30 6.85
CA GLN A 37 10.58 -22.87 8.12
C GLN A 37 11.93 -23.54 8.00
N LEU A 38 12.81 -23.05 7.09
CA LEU A 38 14.17 -23.55 6.90
C LEU A 38 15.13 -22.86 7.85
N LYS A 39 15.68 -23.60 8.81
CA LYS A 39 16.64 -23.16 9.81
C LYS A 39 18.06 -23.35 9.30
N PRO A 40 19.08 -22.65 9.87
CA PRO A 40 20.47 -23.02 9.65
C PRO A 40 20.69 -24.51 9.98
N GLY A 41 21.21 -25.24 9.04
CA GLY A 41 21.39 -26.69 9.13
C GLY A 41 20.39 -27.51 8.28
N ASP A 42 19.25 -26.92 7.94
CA ASP A 42 18.26 -27.59 7.09
C ASP A 42 18.62 -27.51 5.60
N ASP A 43 17.98 -28.37 4.81
CA ASP A 43 18.05 -28.40 3.36
C ASP A 43 16.66 -28.20 2.74
N TRP A 44 16.61 -27.77 1.48
CA TRP A 44 15.40 -27.39 0.76
C TRP A 44 14.27 -28.45 0.78
N PRO A 45 14.53 -29.76 0.69
CA PRO A 45 13.48 -30.78 0.80
C PRO A 45 12.68 -30.75 2.12
N GLN A 46 13.25 -30.16 3.17
CA GLN A 46 12.59 -30.03 4.49
C GLN A 46 11.65 -28.84 4.58
N ALA A 47 11.55 -28.02 3.53
CA ALA A 47 10.69 -26.85 3.50
C ALA A 47 9.22 -27.20 3.75
N THR A 48 8.55 -26.33 4.48
CA THR A 48 7.10 -26.40 4.77
C THR A 48 6.43 -25.08 4.40
N ASN A 49 5.13 -24.96 4.52
CA ASN A 49 4.41 -23.71 4.23
C ASN A 49 3.33 -23.37 5.25
N PRO A 50 3.66 -23.18 6.51
CA PRO A 50 2.70 -22.76 7.52
C PRO A 50 2.17 -21.36 7.21
N MET A 51 1.00 -21.04 7.74
CA MET A 51 0.45 -19.70 7.71
C MET A 51 1.07 -18.85 8.81
N LEU A 52 1.77 -17.79 8.47
CA LEU A 52 2.47 -16.93 9.41
C LEU A 52 2.06 -15.46 9.25
N GLY A 53 1.74 -14.80 10.36
CA GLY A 53 1.62 -13.34 10.40
C GLY A 53 3.01 -12.67 10.36
N THR A 54 3.08 -11.41 9.96
CA THR A 54 4.36 -10.68 9.83
C THR A 54 5.17 -10.70 11.13
N ARG A 55 4.52 -10.59 12.31
CA ARG A 55 5.21 -10.65 13.59
C ARG A 55 5.84 -12.02 13.83
N ALA A 56 5.11 -13.11 13.56
CA ALA A 56 5.63 -14.47 13.70
C ALA A 56 6.85 -14.71 12.78
N ILE A 57 6.84 -14.14 11.58
CA ILE A 57 8.00 -14.16 10.66
C ILE A 57 9.19 -13.44 11.30
N MET A 58 9.00 -12.25 11.86
CA MET A 58 10.07 -11.48 12.49
C MET A 58 10.64 -12.20 13.72
N ASP A 59 9.77 -12.74 14.58
CA ASP A 59 10.18 -13.50 15.76
C ASP A 59 10.97 -14.73 15.36
N TRP A 60 10.53 -15.45 14.33
CA TRP A 60 11.22 -16.62 13.79
C TRP A 60 12.61 -16.27 13.23
N ILE A 61 12.74 -15.14 12.49
CA ILE A 61 14.03 -14.66 11.98
C ILE A 61 14.97 -14.32 13.15
N ARG A 62 14.47 -13.68 14.19
CA ARG A 62 15.26 -13.40 15.40
C ARG A 62 15.77 -14.69 16.04
N ASP A 63 14.89 -15.66 16.23
CA ASP A 63 15.18 -16.87 17.00
C ASP A 63 16.16 -17.81 16.27
N TYR A 64 16.11 -17.89 14.94
CA TYR A 64 16.94 -18.80 14.16
C TYR A 64 18.06 -18.11 13.38
N TYR A 65 17.90 -16.86 12.99
CA TYR A 65 18.89 -16.12 12.22
C TYR A 65 19.57 -15.01 13.03
N GLY A 66 19.12 -14.74 14.26
CA GLY A 66 19.74 -13.77 15.17
C GLY A 66 19.60 -12.32 14.74
N VAL A 67 18.63 -12.01 13.86
CA VAL A 67 18.32 -10.65 13.40
C VAL A 67 17.09 -10.15 14.10
N ASP A 68 17.26 -9.26 15.06
CA ASP A 68 16.16 -8.65 15.81
C ASP A 68 15.67 -7.37 15.11
N TYR A 69 14.63 -7.48 14.33
CA TYR A 69 14.00 -6.34 13.64
C TYR A 69 13.19 -5.49 14.61
N LYS A 70 13.41 -4.17 14.56
CA LYS A 70 12.60 -3.22 15.33
C LYS A 70 11.13 -3.24 14.89
N PRO A 71 10.17 -2.89 15.78
CA PRO A 71 8.73 -2.90 15.45
C PRO A 71 8.36 -2.16 14.17
N ASN A 72 9.00 -1.03 13.88
CA ASN A 72 8.77 -0.26 12.65
C ASN A 72 9.18 -1.00 11.37
N THR A 73 10.05 -2.00 11.45
CA THR A 73 10.46 -2.83 10.31
C THR A 73 9.34 -3.78 9.86
N ARG A 74 8.31 -3.99 10.71
CA ARG A 74 7.14 -4.80 10.37
C ARG A 74 6.48 -4.32 9.08
N GLU A 75 6.26 -3.02 8.95
CA GLU A 75 5.63 -2.45 7.77
C GLU A 75 6.55 -2.56 6.53
N THR A 76 7.86 -2.39 6.73
CA THR A 76 8.84 -2.58 5.67
C THR A 76 8.81 -4.02 5.12
N ILE A 77 8.77 -5.04 5.99
CA ILE A 77 8.67 -6.45 5.59
C ILE A 77 7.34 -6.69 4.88
N ARG A 78 6.24 -6.15 5.39
CA ARG A 78 4.91 -6.31 4.78
C ARG A 78 4.86 -5.70 3.38
N ARG A 79 5.27 -4.44 3.21
CA ARG A 79 5.16 -3.69 1.93
C ARG A 79 6.21 -4.10 0.91
N PHE A 80 7.47 -4.17 1.34
CA PHE A 80 8.61 -4.29 0.42
C PHE A 80 9.13 -5.73 0.29
N THR A 81 8.53 -6.70 0.98
CA THR A 81 8.88 -8.11 0.82
C THR A 81 7.63 -8.97 0.60
N LEU A 82 6.77 -9.11 1.60
CA LEU A 82 5.62 -10.01 1.53
C LEU A 82 4.65 -9.64 0.41
N HIS A 83 4.29 -8.36 0.30
CA HIS A 83 3.42 -7.89 -0.78
C HIS A 83 4.04 -8.14 -2.17
N GLN A 84 5.35 -7.99 -2.31
CA GLN A 84 6.03 -8.29 -3.57
C GLN A 84 6.01 -9.79 -3.90
N PHE A 85 6.15 -10.66 -2.89
CA PHE A 85 6.02 -12.11 -3.05
C PHE A 85 4.58 -12.53 -3.42
N VAL A 86 3.58 -11.83 -2.90
CA VAL A 86 2.16 -12.05 -3.27
C VAL A 86 1.92 -11.62 -4.73
N ILE A 87 2.43 -10.46 -5.13
CA ILE A 87 2.36 -10.00 -6.53
C ILE A 87 3.03 -11.00 -7.48
N ALA A 88 4.17 -11.55 -7.07
CA ALA A 88 4.89 -12.57 -7.82
C ALA A 88 4.20 -13.95 -7.74
N LYS A 89 3.05 -14.07 -7.11
CA LYS A 89 2.30 -15.33 -6.90
C LYS A 89 3.11 -16.45 -6.22
N LEU A 90 4.20 -16.10 -5.54
CA LEU A 90 5.00 -17.04 -4.75
C LEU A 90 4.37 -17.32 -3.39
N VAL A 91 3.64 -16.34 -2.88
CA VAL A 91 2.98 -16.33 -1.57
C VAL A 91 1.51 -15.99 -1.74
N GLU A 92 0.66 -16.61 -0.96
CA GLU A 92 -0.77 -16.28 -0.85
C GLU A 92 -1.09 -15.68 0.51
N GLU A 93 -2.04 -14.74 0.53
CA GLU A 93 -2.54 -14.09 1.74
C GLU A 93 -3.80 -14.77 2.22
N ASN A 94 -3.95 -14.91 3.56
CA ASN A 94 -5.19 -15.36 4.22
C ASN A 94 -5.83 -16.59 3.56
N ALA A 95 -5.03 -17.60 3.21
CA ALA A 95 -5.52 -18.79 2.54
C ALA A 95 -6.55 -19.58 3.36
N ASP A 96 -6.60 -19.34 4.68
CA ASP A 96 -7.62 -19.86 5.59
C ASP A 96 -8.94 -19.06 5.54
N GLN A 97 -8.88 -17.77 5.20
CA GLN A 97 -10.03 -16.87 5.14
C GLN A 97 -9.74 -15.72 4.14
N PRO A 98 -10.00 -15.93 2.83
CA PRO A 98 -9.66 -14.96 1.78
C PRO A 98 -10.33 -13.57 1.91
N ASP A 99 -11.50 -13.51 2.53
CA ASP A 99 -12.28 -12.30 2.79
C ASP A 99 -11.98 -11.64 4.14
N ARG A 100 -10.85 -11.99 4.77
CA ARG A 100 -10.44 -11.42 6.06
C ARG A 100 -10.26 -9.89 5.95
N PRO A 101 -10.81 -9.11 6.90
CA PRO A 101 -10.65 -7.66 6.92
C PRO A 101 -9.18 -7.23 6.91
N ILE A 102 -8.84 -6.18 6.15
CA ILE A 102 -7.47 -5.69 5.94
C ILE A 102 -6.75 -5.37 7.26
N ASN A 103 -7.47 -4.85 8.26
CA ASN A 103 -6.91 -4.50 9.58
C ASN A 103 -6.92 -5.67 10.57
N SER A 104 -7.17 -6.90 10.13
CA SER A 104 -7.22 -8.05 11.02
C SER A 104 -5.83 -8.34 11.61
N PRO A 105 -5.71 -8.50 12.94
CA PRO A 105 -4.46 -8.93 13.56
C PRO A 105 -4.08 -10.38 13.21
N LYS A 106 -5.01 -11.13 12.58
CA LYS A 106 -4.82 -12.51 12.12
C LYS A 106 -4.37 -12.59 10.66
N TRP A 107 -4.04 -11.45 10.01
CA TRP A 107 -3.52 -11.44 8.65
C TRP A 107 -2.28 -12.32 8.54
N ASN A 108 -2.28 -13.23 7.59
CA ASN A 108 -1.24 -14.22 7.44
C ASN A 108 -0.84 -14.44 5.98
N TYR A 109 0.31 -15.08 5.82
CA TYR A 109 0.94 -15.38 4.55
C TYR A 109 1.43 -16.81 4.56
N ARG A 110 1.39 -17.49 3.43
CA ARG A 110 2.07 -18.77 3.23
C ARG A 110 2.59 -18.91 1.80
N ILE A 111 3.63 -19.71 1.63
CA ILE A 111 4.12 -20.10 0.31
C ILE A 111 3.05 -20.88 -0.43
N THR A 112 2.84 -20.61 -1.73
CA THR A 112 1.92 -21.40 -2.55
C THR A 112 2.39 -22.85 -2.70
N LYS A 113 1.47 -23.77 -2.96
CA LYS A 113 1.81 -25.18 -3.08
C LYS A 113 2.81 -25.45 -4.21
N ASP A 114 2.64 -24.76 -5.33
CA ASP A 114 3.48 -24.93 -6.52
C ASP A 114 4.90 -24.40 -6.27
N THR A 115 5.02 -23.22 -5.65
CA THR A 115 6.32 -22.66 -5.23
C THR A 115 7.01 -23.57 -4.21
N LEU A 116 6.28 -24.10 -3.21
CA LEU A 116 6.85 -25.05 -2.24
C LEU A 116 7.38 -26.30 -2.92
N ASN A 117 6.58 -26.90 -3.81
CA ASN A 117 6.97 -28.10 -4.52
C ASN A 117 8.23 -27.90 -5.35
N MET A 118 8.32 -26.79 -6.08
CA MET A 118 9.49 -26.45 -6.87
C MET A 118 10.72 -26.24 -5.96
N LEU A 119 10.60 -25.42 -4.90
CA LEU A 119 11.71 -25.13 -3.99
C LEU A 119 12.25 -26.36 -3.24
N ARG A 120 11.40 -27.35 -2.93
CA ARG A 120 11.84 -28.61 -2.32
C ARG A 120 12.80 -29.41 -3.19
N HIS A 121 12.81 -29.20 -4.49
CA HIS A 121 13.74 -29.88 -5.42
C HIS A 121 15.06 -29.12 -5.61
N ARG A 122 15.20 -27.92 -5.02
CA ARG A 122 16.41 -27.12 -5.13
C ARG A 122 17.62 -27.89 -4.61
N GLY A 123 18.72 -27.86 -5.38
CA GLY A 123 19.93 -28.64 -5.14
C GLY A 123 19.88 -30.09 -5.61
N GLY A 124 18.73 -30.55 -6.12
CA GLY A 124 18.59 -31.85 -6.75
C GLY A 124 18.97 -31.85 -8.23
N SER A 125 19.28 -33.05 -8.78
CA SER A 125 19.71 -33.21 -10.18
C SER A 125 18.68 -32.76 -11.21
N ASN A 126 17.39 -32.73 -10.86
CA ASN A 126 16.30 -32.37 -11.78
C ASN A 126 15.77 -30.94 -11.53
N PHE A 127 16.42 -30.16 -10.67
CA PHE A 127 15.91 -28.85 -10.27
C PHE A 127 15.72 -27.90 -11.44
N GLU A 128 16.68 -27.81 -12.35
CA GLU A 128 16.60 -26.92 -13.51
C GLU A 128 15.40 -27.22 -14.42
N LEU A 129 15.07 -28.51 -14.59
CA LEU A 129 13.90 -28.91 -15.38
C LEU A 129 12.61 -28.49 -14.67
N ILE A 130 12.51 -28.75 -13.37
CA ILE A 130 11.34 -28.38 -12.56
C ILE A 130 11.17 -26.84 -12.47
N LEU A 131 12.28 -26.12 -12.32
CA LEU A 131 12.26 -24.66 -12.34
C LEU A 131 11.76 -24.12 -13.68
N LYS A 132 12.23 -24.68 -14.80
CA LYS A 132 11.80 -24.31 -16.14
C LYS A 132 10.29 -24.56 -16.33
N GLU A 133 9.79 -25.73 -15.97
CA GLU A 133 8.36 -26.06 -16.03
C GLU A 133 7.54 -25.13 -15.13
N PHE A 134 8.02 -24.82 -13.92
CA PHE A 134 7.39 -23.87 -13.03
C PHE A 134 7.31 -22.48 -13.67
N LEU A 135 8.39 -21.95 -14.24
CA LEU A 135 8.43 -20.62 -14.86
C LEU A 135 7.57 -20.52 -16.12
N GLU A 136 7.43 -21.60 -16.89
CA GLU A 136 6.55 -21.65 -18.08
C GLU A 136 5.06 -21.52 -17.70
N HIS A 137 4.66 -21.98 -16.52
CA HIS A 137 3.27 -21.93 -16.02
C HIS A 137 3.05 -20.79 -15.02
N HIS A 138 4.13 -20.14 -14.58
CA HIS A 138 4.09 -19.10 -13.55
C HIS A 138 4.41 -17.74 -14.16
N GLU A 139 3.46 -16.79 -14.09
CA GLU A 139 3.72 -15.42 -14.51
C GLU A 139 4.86 -14.85 -13.64
N SER A 140 6.00 -14.58 -14.28
CA SER A 140 7.15 -14.03 -13.55
C SER A 140 6.87 -12.62 -13.04
N TYR A 141 7.54 -12.23 -11.94
CA TYR A 141 7.48 -10.85 -11.45
C TYR A 141 7.84 -9.83 -12.54
N GLN A 142 8.75 -10.18 -13.44
CA GLN A 142 9.14 -9.31 -14.55
C GLN A 142 8.02 -9.14 -15.56
N SER A 143 7.30 -10.22 -15.96
CA SER A 143 6.14 -10.11 -16.86
C SER A 143 5.01 -9.32 -16.22
N LEU A 144 4.73 -9.54 -14.93
CA LEU A 144 3.74 -8.76 -14.18
C LEU A 144 4.15 -7.29 -14.01
N ALA A 145 5.45 -7.01 -13.84
CA ALA A 145 5.96 -5.65 -13.79
C ALA A 145 5.93 -4.97 -15.17
N GLU A 146 6.17 -5.73 -16.27
CA GLU A 146 6.05 -5.24 -17.65
C GLU A 146 4.58 -5.03 -18.03
N GLU A 147 3.68 -5.92 -17.65
CA GLU A 147 2.24 -5.72 -17.81
C GLU A 147 1.77 -4.45 -17.11
N ARG A 148 2.21 -4.21 -15.87
CA ARG A 148 1.91 -2.96 -15.14
C ARG A 148 2.46 -1.73 -15.84
N LYS A 149 3.68 -1.78 -16.40
CA LYS A 149 4.25 -0.68 -17.19
C LYS A 149 3.47 -0.42 -18.48
N ASN A 150 2.90 -1.47 -19.06
CA ASN A 150 2.11 -1.42 -20.30
C ASN A 150 0.62 -1.14 -20.04
N MET A 151 0.15 -1.18 -18.78
CA MET A 151 -1.20 -0.76 -18.45
C MET A 151 -1.40 0.73 -18.80
N PRO A 152 -2.54 1.10 -19.36
CA PRO A 152 -2.81 2.50 -19.67
C PRO A 152 -2.78 3.33 -18.38
N LYS A 153 -1.93 4.36 -18.37
CA LYS A 153 -1.90 5.34 -17.29
C LYS A 153 -3.25 6.01 -17.15
N THR A 154 -3.58 6.42 -15.93
CA THR A 154 -4.82 7.16 -15.65
C THR A 154 -4.58 8.65 -15.90
N PRO A 155 -5.11 9.23 -17.00
CA PRO A 155 -4.98 10.66 -17.25
C PRO A 155 -5.87 11.43 -16.27
N VAL A 156 -5.31 12.47 -15.65
CA VAL A 156 -5.99 13.38 -14.73
C VAL A 156 -5.83 14.81 -15.23
N THR A 157 -6.94 15.55 -15.29
CA THR A 157 -6.94 16.98 -15.62
C THR A 157 -7.07 17.79 -14.33
N LEU A 158 -6.07 18.59 -14.05
CA LEU A 158 -6.08 19.47 -12.87
C LEU A 158 -7.06 20.64 -13.06
N PRO A 159 -7.54 21.28 -11.99
CA PRO A 159 -8.37 22.49 -12.09
C PRO A 159 -7.70 23.64 -12.87
N SER A 160 -6.37 23.65 -12.94
CA SER A 160 -5.59 24.59 -13.76
C SER A 160 -5.67 24.33 -15.27
N GLY A 161 -6.24 23.18 -15.70
CA GLY A 161 -6.25 22.70 -17.08
C GLY A 161 -5.01 21.88 -17.46
N ALA A 162 -4.00 21.80 -16.59
CA ALA A 162 -2.83 20.94 -16.82
C ALA A 162 -3.22 19.46 -16.71
N ALA A 163 -2.65 18.62 -17.58
CA ALA A 163 -2.86 17.18 -17.56
C ALA A 163 -1.64 16.46 -16.99
N LEU A 164 -1.89 15.44 -16.17
CA LEU A 164 -0.87 14.50 -15.70
C LEU A 164 -1.34 13.06 -15.86
N ASN A 165 -0.43 12.11 -15.80
CA ASN A 165 -0.74 10.69 -15.94
C ASN A 165 -0.31 9.96 -14.67
N LEU A 166 -1.26 9.44 -13.91
CA LEU A 166 -0.99 8.60 -12.74
C LEU A 166 -0.66 7.17 -13.15
N SER A 167 0.11 6.51 -12.33
CA SER A 167 0.45 5.09 -12.48
C SER A 167 -0.81 4.22 -12.43
N PRO A 168 -0.88 3.11 -13.17
CA PRO A 168 -2.06 2.26 -13.22
C PRO A 168 -2.32 1.62 -11.85
N SER A 169 -3.41 2.00 -11.20
CA SER A 169 -3.88 1.37 -9.95
C SER A 169 -5.35 1.70 -9.71
N GLY A 170 -6.03 0.91 -8.88
CA GLY A 170 -7.40 1.23 -8.45
C GLY A 170 -7.49 2.54 -7.68
N GLN A 171 -6.43 2.91 -6.95
CA GLN A 171 -6.32 4.17 -6.24
C GLN A 171 -6.24 5.36 -7.20
N SER A 172 -5.53 5.22 -8.33
CA SER A 172 -5.40 6.28 -9.34
C SER A 172 -6.73 6.68 -9.97
N LEU A 173 -7.64 5.72 -10.16
CA LEU A 173 -9.01 6.02 -10.61
C LEU A 173 -9.79 6.83 -9.57
N LEU A 174 -9.60 6.52 -8.30
CA LEU A 174 -10.24 7.29 -7.22
C LEU A 174 -9.61 8.68 -7.10
N ILE A 175 -8.28 8.81 -7.18
CA ILE A 175 -7.60 10.11 -7.20
C ILE A 175 -8.07 10.95 -8.39
N LYS A 176 -8.25 10.35 -9.57
CA LYS A 176 -8.85 11.03 -10.73
C LYS A 176 -10.24 11.59 -10.40
N ALA A 177 -11.09 10.78 -9.80
CA ALA A 177 -12.43 11.21 -9.41
C ALA A 177 -12.40 12.33 -8.33
N MET A 178 -11.46 12.25 -7.38
CA MET A 178 -11.24 13.31 -6.38
C MET A 178 -10.91 14.64 -7.05
N VAL A 179 -10.04 14.64 -8.05
CA VAL A 179 -9.58 15.86 -8.72
C VAL A 179 -10.61 16.38 -9.74
N GLU A 180 -11.21 15.51 -10.55
CA GLU A 180 -12.06 15.91 -11.66
C GLU A 180 -13.56 16.02 -11.29
N GLU A 181 -14.02 15.33 -10.24
CA GLU A 181 -15.42 15.29 -9.84
C GLU A 181 -15.68 16.00 -8.51
N MET A 182 -14.91 15.65 -7.45
CA MET A 182 -15.12 16.20 -6.12
C MET A 182 -14.68 17.67 -6.02
N LEU A 183 -13.43 17.98 -6.40
CA LEU A 183 -12.89 19.33 -6.25
C LEU A 183 -13.72 20.40 -7.01
N PRO A 184 -14.15 20.20 -8.28
CA PRO A 184 -14.97 21.18 -8.97
C PRO A 184 -16.31 21.47 -8.29
N ARG A 185 -16.87 20.50 -7.56
CA ARG A 185 -18.17 20.64 -6.87
C ARG A 185 -18.03 21.31 -5.50
N PHE A 186 -17.03 20.89 -4.73
CA PHE A 186 -16.89 21.31 -3.32
C PHE A 186 -15.81 22.35 -3.08
N ALA A 187 -14.85 22.51 -4.02
CA ALA A 187 -13.79 23.50 -3.99
C ALA A 187 -13.52 24.10 -5.38
N PRO A 188 -14.53 24.75 -6.02
CA PRO A 188 -14.39 25.28 -7.37
C PRO A 188 -13.29 26.32 -7.44
N GLY A 189 -12.37 26.14 -8.41
CA GLY A 189 -11.20 27.04 -8.59
C GLY A 189 -10.03 26.80 -7.63
N CYS A 190 -10.04 25.72 -6.86
CA CYS A 190 -8.91 25.35 -6.03
C CYS A 190 -7.66 25.04 -6.86
N GLN A 191 -6.50 25.12 -6.21
CA GLN A 191 -5.20 24.73 -6.76
C GLN A 191 -4.77 23.40 -6.12
N VAL A 192 -4.39 22.41 -6.95
CA VAL A 192 -3.86 21.14 -6.46
C VAL A 192 -2.36 21.29 -6.24
N ALA A 193 -1.92 21.20 -4.99
CA ALA A 193 -0.52 21.39 -4.61
C ALA A 193 0.27 20.05 -4.61
N TYR A 194 -0.39 18.93 -4.31
CA TYR A 194 0.25 17.61 -4.17
C TYR A 194 -0.69 16.51 -4.59
N ILE A 195 -0.13 15.48 -5.25
CA ILE A 195 -0.79 14.19 -5.51
C ILE A 195 0.22 13.09 -5.22
N ASP A 196 -0.14 12.12 -4.38
CA ASP A 196 0.66 10.90 -4.21
C ASP A 196 0.34 9.89 -5.32
N ASP A 197 1.38 9.41 -5.99
CA ASP A 197 1.26 8.36 -6.99
C ASP A 197 1.94 7.09 -6.49
N THR A 198 1.32 5.95 -6.68
CA THR A 198 1.81 4.65 -6.21
C THR A 198 3.24 4.32 -6.65
N ASP A 199 3.69 4.87 -7.78
CA ASP A 199 5.06 4.73 -8.27
C ASP A 199 6.00 5.84 -7.76
N HIS A 200 5.53 6.71 -6.87
CA HIS A 200 6.27 7.88 -6.31
C HIS A 200 6.87 8.82 -7.37
N LYS A 201 6.29 8.85 -8.57
CA LYS A 201 6.76 9.70 -9.68
C LYS A 201 6.20 11.11 -9.65
N HIS A 202 5.05 11.27 -9.00
CA HIS A 202 4.42 12.56 -8.75
C HIS A 202 4.51 12.83 -7.25
N GLY A 203 4.62 14.04 -6.89
CA GLY A 203 4.71 14.50 -5.52
C GLY A 203 4.16 15.91 -5.50
N ALA A 204 5.00 16.88 -5.16
CA ALA A 204 4.62 18.27 -5.26
C ALA A 204 4.30 18.63 -6.72
N ILE A 205 3.02 18.91 -6.99
CA ILE A 205 2.54 19.42 -8.29
C ILE A 205 2.85 20.90 -8.39
N ASP A 206 2.67 21.61 -7.28
CA ASP A 206 3.01 23.03 -7.15
C ASP A 206 3.88 23.24 -5.89
N PRO A 207 5.21 23.09 -6.01
CA PRO A 207 6.12 23.31 -4.89
C PRO A 207 6.07 24.73 -4.35
N ALA A 208 5.85 25.74 -5.21
CA ALA A 208 5.80 27.13 -4.79
C ALA A 208 4.58 27.39 -3.90
N LEU A 209 3.44 26.80 -4.22
CA LEU A 209 2.24 26.88 -3.38
C LEU A 209 2.45 26.17 -2.04
N LEU A 210 3.12 25.01 -2.00
CA LEU A 210 3.44 24.33 -0.74
C LEU A 210 4.35 25.19 0.14
N ASP A 211 5.37 25.84 -0.44
CA ASP A 211 6.26 26.75 0.28
C ASP A 211 5.51 27.99 0.79
N GLU A 212 4.63 28.60 -0.02
CA GLU A 212 3.77 29.73 0.38
C GLU A 212 2.86 29.38 1.56
N LEU A 213 2.32 28.16 1.56
CA LEU A 213 1.47 27.65 2.64
C LEU A 213 2.27 27.17 3.86
N GLY A 214 3.61 27.21 3.83
CA GLY A 214 4.47 26.71 4.90
C GLY A 214 4.44 25.19 5.06
N ILE A 215 4.08 24.44 4.02
CA ILE A 215 3.94 22.98 4.06
C ILE A 215 5.24 22.30 3.65
N SER A 216 5.88 21.60 4.57
CA SER A 216 7.10 20.84 4.32
C SER A 216 6.85 19.33 4.42
N LEU A 217 6.75 18.65 3.28
CA LEU A 217 6.55 17.21 3.20
C LEU A 217 7.90 16.46 3.26
N LYS A 218 8.50 16.36 4.45
CA LYS A 218 9.81 15.72 4.66
C LYS A 218 9.74 14.18 4.62
N ALA A 219 8.58 13.60 4.87
CA ALA A 219 8.36 12.16 4.87
C ALA A 219 7.16 11.84 3.96
N ARG A 220 7.41 11.41 2.72
CA ARG A 220 6.37 11.04 1.74
C ARG A 220 5.37 10.01 2.28
N GLU A 221 5.81 9.13 3.19
CA GLU A 221 4.97 8.11 3.81
C GLU A 221 3.84 8.66 4.68
N LYS A 222 3.88 9.96 5.04
CA LYS A 222 2.86 10.62 5.87
C LYS A 222 2.03 11.66 5.13
N ALA A 223 2.34 11.94 3.86
CA ALA A 223 1.54 12.86 3.08
C ALA A 223 0.15 12.26 2.77
N PRO A 224 -0.92 13.08 2.66
CA PRO A 224 -2.20 12.62 2.14
C PRO A 224 -2.12 12.35 0.62
N ASP A 225 -3.09 11.61 0.09
CA ASP A 225 -3.10 11.27 -1.35
C ASP A 225 -3.25 12.50 -2.25
N VAL A 226 -4.05 13.49 -1.82
CA VAL A 226 -4.21 14.78 -2.53
C VAL A 226 -4.23 15.92 -1.53
N ILE A 227 -3.49 17.00 -1.85
CA ILE A 227 -3.56 18.30 -1.17
C ILE A 227 -4.05 19.35 -2.16
N ALA A 228 -5.12 20.05 -1.82
CA ALA A 228 -5.66 21.14 -2.64
C ALA A 228 -5.97 22.38 -1.79
N TRP A 229 -5.69 23.56 -2.34
CA TRP A 229 -5.90 24.84 -1.69
C TRP A 229 -7.02 25.63 -2.36
N ASP A 230 -8.03 26.00 -1.58
CA ASP A 230 -9.06 26.95 -1.97
C ASP A 230 -8.72 28.33 -1.41
N ALA A 231 -8.11 29.16 -2.22
CA ALA A 231 -7.67 30.50 -1.84
C ALA A 231 -8.84 31.43 -1.47
N LYS A 232 -10.03 31.22 -2.04
CA LYS A 232 -11.21 32.06 -1.77
C LYS A 232 -11.75 31.89 -0.35
N ARG A 233 -11.74 30.64 0.16
CA ARG A 233 -12.22 30.29 1.51
C ARG A 233 -11.08 30.17 2.51
N GLU A 234 -9.83 30.19 2.04
CA GLU A 234 -8.64 29.85 2.81
C GLU A 234 -8.73 28.44 3.42
N TRP A 235 -9.20 27.47 2.63
CA TRP A 235 -9.33 26.08 3.07
C TRP A 235 -8.31 25.17 2.39
N LEU A 236 -7.66 24.36 3.21
CA LEU A 236 -6.71 23.35 2.79
C LEU A 236 -7.36 21.95 2.85
N PHE A 237 -7.65 21.39 1.69
CA PHE A 237 -8.21 20.05 1.60
C PHE A 237 -7.09 19.01 1.67
N LEU A 238 -7.16 18.13 2.66
CA LEU A 238 -6.33 16.94 2.78
C LEU A 238 -7.22 15.73 2.53
N MET A 239 -6.98 15.02 1.44
CA MET A 239 -7.87 14.00 0.93
C MET A 239 -7.18 12.65 0.90
N GLU A 240 -7.84 11.61 1.42
CA GLU A 240 -7.37 10.22 1.46
C GLU A 240 -8.23 9.33 0.56
N ALA A 241 -7.61 8.61 -0.33
CA ALA A 241 -8.26 7.63 -1.20
C ALA A 241 -8.42 6.28 -0.47
N ALA A 242 -9.54 6.11 0.19
CA ALA A 242 -9.83 4.93 1.01
C ALA A 242 -10.32 3.73 0.15
N SER A 243 -9.44 3.20 -0.70
CA SER A 243 -9.71 2.00 -1.50
C SER A 243 -9.01 0.75 -0.93
N THR A 244 -7.72 0.84 -0.69
CA THR A 244 -6.87 -0.24 -0.14
C THR A 244 -6.24 0.15 1.19
N HIS A 245 -6.04 1.44 1.44
CA HIS A 245 -5.67 2.02 2.72
C HIS A 245 -6.93 2.50 3.43
N GLY A 246 -6.88 2.64 4.75
CA GLY A 246 -8.02 3.08 5.55
C GLY A 246 -8.39 4.54 5.28
N PRO A 247 -9.57 4.97 5.75
CA PRO A 247 -9.99 6.37 5.73
C PRO A 247 -9.22 7.20 6.77
N VAL A 248 -9.53 8.49 6.86
CA VAL A 248 -9.09 9.32 7.98
C VAL A 248 -9.76 8.82 9.27
N ASP A 249 -9.10 7.90 9.94
CA ASP A 249 -9.46 7.44 11.28
C ASP A 249 -8.85 8.36 12.37
N VAL A 250 -9.08 8.05 13.63
CA VAL A 250 -8.56 8.84 14.78
C VAL A 250 -7.03 8.90 14.75
N THR A 251 -6.35 7.82 14.39
CA THR A 251 -4.89 7.76 14.33
C THR A 251 -4.37 8.61 13.17
N ARG A 252 -4.98 8.46 12.00
CA ARG A 252 -4.59 9.23 10.82
C ARG A 252 -4.88 10.73 10.99
N LYS A 253 -6.01 11.09 11.60
CA LYS A 253 -6.33 12.49 11.95
C LYS A 253 -5.24 13.09 12.84
N LYS A 254 -4.74 12.34 13.84
CA LYS A 254 -3.66 12.79 14.71
C LYS A 254 -2.33 12.95 13.94
N GLU A 255 -1.97 12.02 13.08
CA GLU A 255 -0.76 12.14 12.23
C GLU A 255 -0.82 13.36 11.32
N LEU A 256 -1.97 13.60 10.68
CA LEU A 256 -2.19 14.79 9.85
C LEU A 256 -2.14 16.08 10.66
N HIS A 257 -2.69 16.06 11.89
CA HIS A 257 -2.59 17.20 12.79
C HIS A 257 -1.13 17.53 13.16
N GLU A 258 -0.30 16.53 13.42
CA GLU A 258 1.12 16.73 13.71
C GLU A 258 1.88 17.28 12.48
N LEU A 259 1.53 16.80 11.29
CA LEU A 259 2.19 17.21 10.04
C LEU A 259 1.80 18.62 9.58
N PHE A 260 0.54 19.02 9.82
CA PHE A 260 -0.04 20.28 9.36
C PHE A 260 -0.47 21.18 10.53
N ALA A 261 0.28 21.16 11.63
CA ALA A 261 -0.09 21.84 12.87
C ALA A 261 -0.32 23.35 12.68
N GLU A 262 0.50 24.03 11.87
CA GLU A 262 0.39 25.45 11.60
C GLU A 262 -0.82 25.84 10.73
N GLN A 263 -1.28 24.92 9.89
CA GLN A 263 -2.42 25.08 8.97
C GLN A 263 -3.72 24.50 9.53
N TRP A 264 -3.71 23.90 10.71
CA TRP A 264 -4.80 23.06 11.20
C TRP A 264 -6.17 23.72 11.22
N ASN A 265 -6.24 24.99 11.51
CA ASN A 265 -7.48 25.79 11.54
C ASN A 265 -8.09 26.05 10.15
N LYS A 266 -7.38 25.72 9.07
CA LYS A 266 -7.81 25.86 7.67
C LYS A 266 -8.09 24.51 7.02
N ILE A 267 -7.89 23.39 7.72
CA ILE A 267 -7.91 22.05 7.13
C ILE A 267 -9.34 21.52 7.03
N VAL A 268 -9.63 20.94 5.87
CA VAL A 268 -10.78 20.08 5.60
C VAL A 268 -10.25 18.67 5.33
N LEU A 269 -10.57 17.72 6.21
CA LEU A 269 -10.16 16.32 6.07
C LEU A 269 -11.25 15.55 5.32
N VAL A 270 -10.89 14.89 4.21
CA VAL A 270 -11.85 14.16 3.40
C VAL A 270 -11.39 12.71 3.17
N SER A 271 -12.20 11.76 3.56
CA SER A 271 -12.06 10.36 3.18
C SER A 271 -12.85 10.09 1.91
N CYS A 272 -12.17 9.75 0.82
CA CYS A 272 -12.78 9.52 -0.48
C CYS A 272 -12.87 8.02 -0.76
N PHE A 273 -14.06 7.57 -1.20
CA PHE A 273 -14.36 6.17 -1.48
C PHE A 273 -14.79 5.99 -2.94
N PRO A 274 -14.54 4.82 -3.57
CA PRO A 274 -15.03 4.56 -4.91
C PRO A 274 -16.58 4.49 -4.95
N ASP A 275 -17.17 3.97 -3.89
CA ASP A 275 -18.63 3.76 -3.77
C ASP A 275 -19.07 3.68 -2.30
N ARG A 276 -20.38 3.82 -2.07
CA ARG A 276 -20.99 3.75 -0.74
C ARG A 276 -20.85 2.38 -0.07
N LYS A 277 -20.80 1.29 -0.84
CA LYS A 277 -20.63 -0.06 -0.31
C LYS A 277 -19.23 -0.25 0.28
N THR A 278 -18.23 0.34 -0.36
CA THR A 278 -16.86 0.38 0.18
C THR A 278 -16.80 1.25 1.43
N MET A 279 -17.42 2.44 1.41
CA MET A 279 -17.48 3.32 2.58
C MET A 279 -18.14 2.62 3.79
N GLN A 280 -19.20 1.84 3.58
CA GLN A 280 -19.89 1.13 4.65
C GLN A 280 -18.96 0.25 5.48
N LYS A 281 -17.93 -0.34 4.87
CA LYS A 281 -16.94 -1.18 5.56
C LYS A 281 -16.08 -0.40 6.56
N TYR A 282 -15.94 0.89 6.34
CA TYR A 282 -15.08 1.78 7.12
C TYR A 282 -15.85 2.77 7.99
N LEU A 283 -17.18 2.74 7.95
CA LEU A 283 -18.03 3.74 8.61
C LEU A 283 -17.71 3.91 10.11
N ALA A 284 -17.43 2.82 10.82
CA ALA A 284 -17.09 2.84 12.23
C ALA A 284 -15.67 3.38 12.54
N LEU A 285 -14.83 3.51 11.52
CA LEU A 285 -13.44 3.98 11.65
C LEU A 285 -13.29 5.48 11.34
N LEU A 286 -14.26 6.07 10.63
CA LEU A 286 -14.23 7.49 10.27
C LEU A 286 -14.13 8.37 11.52
N ALA A 287 -13.15 9.25 11.55
CA ALA A 287 -12.97 10.18 12.65
C ALA A 287 -14.08 11.24 12.65
N TRP A 288 -14.48 11.67 13.83
CA TRP A 288 -15.36 12.85 13.97
C TRP A 288 -14.67 14.13 13.46
N GLU A 289 -15.46 15.08 12.99
CA GLU A 289 -15.01 16.35 12.39
C GLU A 289 -14.18 16.11 11.11
N THR A 290 -14.64 15.19 10.27
CA THR A 290 -14.11 14.91 8.93
C THR A 290 -15.26 14.74 7.95
N GLU A 291 -14.92 14.78 6.65
CA GLU A 291 -15.84 14.57 5.56
C GLU A 291 -15.66 13.18 4.95
N ALA A 292 -16.73 12.63 4.38
CA ALA A 292 -16.66 11.44 3.53
C ALA A 292 -17.37 11.71 2.20
N TRP A 293 -16.72 11.29 1.13
CA TRP A 293 -17.22 11.44 -0.23
C TRP A 293 -17.13 10.12 -1.00
N CYS A 294 -18.09 9.87 -1.90
CA CYS A 294 -18.13 8.67 -2.74
C CYS A 294 -18.18 9.06 -4.22
N ALA A 295 -17.31 8.43 -5.03
CA ALA A 295 -17.23 8.73 -6.46
C ALA A 295 -18.47 8.29 -7.25
N ASP A 296 -19.20 7.27 -6.78
CA ASP A 296 -20.47 6.81 -7.37
C ASP A 296 -21.65 7.77 -7.16
N THR A 297 -21.52 8.72 -6.23
CA THR A 297 -22.52 9.74 -5.92
C THR A 297 -21.85 11.11 -5.72
N PRO A 298 -21.22 11.67 -6.77
CA PRO A 298 -20.24 12.76 -6.65
C PRO A 298 -20.82 14.09 -6.15
N ASP A 299 -22.13 14.28 -6.22
CA ASP A 299 -22.81 15.51 -5.82
C ASP A 299 -23.10 15.57 -4.31
N HIS A 300 -22.75 14.51 -3.55
CA HIS A 300 -23.07 14.40 -2.14
C HIS A 300 -21.81 14.31 -1.27
N MET A 301 -21.79 15.09 -0.19
CA MET A 301 -20.79 15.04 0.87
C MET A 301 -21.46 14.64 2.18
N MET A 302 -20.84 13.70 2.90
CA MET A 302 -21.28 13.31 4.24
C MET A 302 -20.39 13.96 5.28
N HIS A 303 -20.99 14.66 6.22
CA HIS A 303 -20.29 15.39 7.25
C HIS A 303 -20.36 14.66 8.59
N PHE A 304 -19.23 14.24 9.13
CA PHE A 304 -19.09 13.60 10.44
C PHE A 304 -18.75 14.64 11.49
N ASN A 305 -19.75 15.24 12.09
CA ASN A 305 -19.58 16.34 13.03
C ASN A 305 -19.84 15.90 14.47
N GLY A 306 -18.77 15.78 15.28
CA GLY A 306 -18.86 15.23 16.63
C GLY A 306 -19.52 16.13 17.67
N SER A 307 -19.27 17.44 17.63
CA SER A 307 -19.63 18.35 18.71
C SER A 307 -20.74 19.34 18.35
N ARG A 308 -21.12 19.48 17.09
CA ARG A 308 -22.17 20.40 16.66
C ARG A 308 -23.54 19.79 16.82
N PHE A 309 -24.45 20.62 17.27
CA PHE A 309 -25.82 20.22 17.46
C PHE A 309 -26.53 19.98 16.11
N MET A 310 -27.35 18.94 16.07
CA MET A 310 -28.22 18.65 14.95
C MET A 310 -29.36 19.68 14.93
N GLY A 311 -29.54 20.38 13.84
CA GLY A 311 -30.66 21.30 13.61
C GLY A 311 -31.39 20.96 12.31
N PRO A 312 -32.58 21.55 12.07
CA PRO A 312 -33.17 21.49 10.74
C PRO A 312 -32.19 22.16 9.78
N TYR A 313 -31.86 21.44 8.70
CA TYR A 313 -31.14 22.02 7.58
C TYR A 313 -32.13 22.90 6.82
N GLY A 314 -32.31 24.14 7.30
CA GLY A 314 -33.07 25.16 6.60
C GLY A 314 -32.38 25.57 5.31
N GLU A 315 -33.15 26.00 4.32
CA GLU A 315 -32.71 26.49 3.01
C GLU A 315 -31.62 27.56 3.07
#